data_f32edddd2680f53761ae71b94ae390d2
#
_entry.id   f32edddd2680f53761ae71b94ae390d2
#
_cell.length_a   1.000
_cell.length_b   1.000
_cell.length_c   1.000
_cell.angle_alpha   90.00
_cell.angle_beta   90.00
_cell.angle_gamma   90.00
#
_symmetry.space_group_name_H-M   'P 1'
#
loop_
_entity.id
_entity.type
_entity.pdbx_description
1 polymer ?
#
loop_
_entity_poly.entity_id
_entity_poly.type
_entity_poly.pdbx_seq_one_letter_code
_entity_poly.pdbx_strand_id
1 'polypeptide(L)'
;MINNKMLGFLCAAVSATLLVSAGETLTTEPMKQRGLVSTGDVARIQAVLAKARRGEPICVAAIGGSITAGGQNTKDPKRRYVPQLAKWFESTFPNLKVRFVNAGIGATNSGYGALRVQRDVIAHQPDLVVVEYAVNDSTGAQMDDCYEGVLRQLLNSSTNRAMIELFFMHKDGKNAQDGQVALGRHYGLPMISFRDAVWPELQAGTIKWETIYDDVVHPNNDGHDIASELLRDFINASLSKLPKNDRELPAIAPVSAPLISDTFERCTMFRAADLKPLSTEGWTCVKSNVWECGSAGGRLEYDVSGTVLLLGRNIPAVAKGRVELVVDGGAPRPLLHDGHNLPVAKGLNPGLHRVAIVVQPFEGADKVQIWWGGAAGL
;
A
#
# COMPACT_ATOMS: atom_id res chain seq x y z
N MET A 1 25.00 -78.10 -9.47
CA MET A 1 24.55 -77.23 -10.54
C MET A 1 23.43 -76.28 -9.97
N ILE A 2 23.78 -75.12 -9.52
CA ILE A 2 22.83 -74.13 -8.95
C ILE A 2 23.00 -72.87 -9.74
N ASN A 3 21.95 -72.54 -10.44
CA ASN A 3 21.93 -71.34 -11.31
C ASN A 3 21.41 -70.12 -10.49
N ASN A 4 22.27 -69.14 -10.21
CA ASN A 4 21.92 -67.87 -9.62
C ASN A 4 21.51 -66.88 -10.76
N LYS A 5 20.24 -66.54 -10.81
CA LYS A 5 19.74 -65.37 -11.61
C LYS A 5 19.74 -64.15 -10.70
N MET A 6 20.65 -63.23 -10.95
CA MET A 6 20.61 -61.86 -10.40
C MET A 6 19.46 -61.09 -11.08
N LEU A 7 18.53 -60.63 -10.27
CA LEU A 7 17.45 -59.73 -10.68
C LEU A 7 17.93 -58.30 -10.46
N GLY A 8 18.25 -57.62 -11.55
CA GLY A 8 18.58 -56.15 -11.53
C GLY A 8 17.31 -55.32 -11.39
N PHE A 9 17.18 -54.58 -10.29
CA PHE A 9 16.17 -53.56 -10.16
C PHE A 9 16.61 -52.29 -10.90
N LEU A 10 15.92 -51.99 -12.00
CA LEU A 10 16.03 -50.71 -12.68
C LEU A 10 15.14 -49.70 -11.95
N CYS A 11 15.74 -48.76 -11.19
CA CYS A 11 15.04 -47.61 -10.66
C CYS A 11 14.81 -46.61 -11.80
N ALA A 12 13.62 -46.62 -12.38
CA ALA A 12 13.19 -45.52 -13.28
C ALA A 12 12.83 -44.31 -12.45
N ALA A 13 13.67 -43.27 -12.52
CA ALA A 13 13.33 -41.94 -12.01
C ALA A 13 12.24 -41.33 -12.88
N VAL A 14 11.01 -41.33 -12.41
CA VAL A 14 9.91 -40.61 -13.04
C VAL A 14 10.10 -39.12 -12.71
N SER A 15 10.67 -38.39 -13.65
CA SER A 15 10.59 -36.90 -13.63
C SER A 15 9.15 -36.52 -13.91
N ALA A 16 8.40 -36.23 -12.88
CA ALA A 16 7.09 -35.62 -13.00
C ALA A 16 7.27 -34.13 -13.45
N THR A 17 7.25 -33.91 -14.74
CA THR A 17 7.08 -32.57 -15.30
C THR A 17 5.63 -32.17 -15.01
N LEU A 18 5.43 -31.31 -14.01
CA LEU A 18 4.16 -30.66 -13.78
C LEU A 18 3.88 -29.74 -14.98
N LEU A 19 3.09 -30.22 -15.92
CA LEU A 19 2.41 -29.40 -16.93
C LEU A 19 1.32 -28.61 -16.18
N VAL A 20 1.69 -27.43 -15.65
CA VAL A 20 0.71 -26.41 -15.33
C VAL A 20 0.07 -26.01 -16.64
N SER A 21 -1.22 -26.27 -16.81
CA SER A 21 -2.03 -25.74 -17.90
C SER A 21 -1.85 -24.21 -17.89
N ALA A 22 -1.06 -23.70 -18.82
CA ALA A 22 -0.91 -22.29 -19.04
C ALA A 22 -2.26 -21.80 -19.59
N GLY A 23 -3.10 -21.18 -18.75
CA GLY A 23 -4.10 -20.24 -19.23
C GLY A 23 -3.38 -19.17 -20.05
N GLU A 24 -4.02 -18.65 -21.08
CA GLU A 24 -3.45 -17.57 -21.89
C GLU A 24 -2.93 -16.47 -20.97
N THR A 25 -1.62 -16.17 -21.06
CA THR A 25 -1.02 -15.06 -20.32
C THR A 25 -1.44 -13.75 -20.97
N LEU A 26 -1.89 -12.80 -20.17
CA LEU A 26 -2.28 -11.47 -20.66
C LEU A 26 -1.05 -10.57 -20.89
N THR A 27 0.11 -10.95 -20.38
CA THR A 27 1.37 -10.20 -20.50
C THR A 27 2.30 -10.83 -21.55
N THR A 28 2.89 -9.97 -22.38
CA THR A 28 3.95 -10.35 -23.31
C THR A 28 5.35 -10.14 -22.68
N GLU A 29 6.39 -10.77 -23.23
CA GLU A 29 7.76 -10.55 -22.76
C GLU A 29 8.20 -9.07 -22.81
N PRO A 30 7.89 -8.27 -23.87
CA PRO A 30 8.13 -6.83 -23.86
C PRO A 30 7.42 -6.10 -22.71
N MET A 31 6.17 -6.47 -22.37
CA MET A 31 5.44 -5.88 -21.24
C MET A 31 6.14 -6.19 -19.91
N LYS A 32 6.56 -7.42 -19.68
CA LYS A 32 7.28 -7.84 -18.47
C LYS A 32 8.61 -7.09 -18.31
N GLN A 33 9.37 -6.98 -19.42
CA GLN A 33 10.65 -6.24 -19.41
C GLN A 33 10.45 -4.77 -19.07
N ARG A 34 9.47 -4.08 -19.66
CA ARG A 34 9.16 -2.68 -19.35
C ARG A 34 8.59 -2.51 -17.95
N GLY A 35 7.77 -3.48 -17.52
CA GLY A 35 7.13 -3.46 -16.20
C GLY A 35 8.11 -3.67 -15.05
N LEU A 36 9.28 -4.26 -15.28
CA LEU A 36 10.32 -4.42 -14.27
C LEU A 36 11.17 -3.14 -14.18
N VAL A 37 10.78 -2.18 -13.36
CA VAL A 37 11.50 -0.91 -13.16
C VAL A 37 12.83 -1.11 -12.43
N SER A 38 12.83 -2.02 -11.44
CA SER A 38 14.05 -2.40 -10.70
C SER A 38 13.86 -3.76 -10.05
N THR A 39 14.92 -4.57 -10.07
CA THR A 39 14.98 -5.79 -9.23
C THR A 39 15.29 -5.46 -7.78
N GLY A 40 15.83 -4.28 -7.50
CA GLY A 40 16.30 -3.90 -6.18
C GLY A 40 17.30 -4.89 -5.59
N ASP A 41 17.45 -4.83 -4.27
CA ASP A 41 18.12 -5.87 -3.48
C ASP A 41 17.14 -7.03 -3.23
N VAL A 42 17.41 -8.17 -3.83
CA VAL A 42 16.54 -9.35 -3.74
C VAL A 42 16.74 -10.16 -2.46
N ALA A 43 17.67 -9.78 -1.58
CA ALA A 43 18.00 -10.55 -0.37
C ALA A 43 16.74 -10.85 0.48
N ARG A 44 15.89 -9.85 0.70
CA ARG A 44 14.64 -10.00 1.46
C ARG A 44 13.63 -10.91 0.74
N ILE A 45 13.49 -10.79 -0.59
CA ILE A 45 12.63 -11.67 -1.40
C ILE A 45 13.15 -13.11 -1.32
N GLN A 46 14.46 -13.33 -1.44
CA GLN A 46 15.04 -14.66 -1.35
C GLN A 46 14.90 -15.26 0.04
N ALA A 47 14.95 -14.47 1.10
CA ALA A 47 14.68 -14.94 2.46
C ALA A 47 13.22 -15.44 2.61
N VAL A 48 12.24 -14.74 2.05
CA VAL A 48 10.83 -15.19 2.02
C VAL A 48 10.66 -16.46 1.20
N LEU A 49 11.30 -16.54 0.03
CA LEU A 49 11.24 -17.71 -0.84
C LEU A 49 11.91 -18.94 -0.17
N ALA A 50 13.02 -18.76 0.54
CA ALA A 50 13.67 -19.80 1.31
C ALA A 50 12.77 -20.29 2.46
N LYS A 51 12.11 -19.39 3.18
CA LYS A 51 11.11 -19.71 4.20
C LYS A 51 9.97 -20.53 3.62
N ALA A 52 9.42 -20.11 2.47
CA ALA A 52 8.37 -20.84 1.76
C ALA A 52 8.83 -22.24 1.31
N ARG A 53 10.06 -22.36 0.78
CA ARG A 53 10.67 -23.65 0.38
C ARG A 53 10.79 -24.64 1.54
N ARG A 54 11.01 -24.17 2.77
CA ARG A 54 11.01 -25.01 3.98
C ARG A 54 9.62 -25.40 4.47
N GLY A 55 8.54 -24.90 3.81
CA GLY A 55 7.16 -25.13 4.22
C GLY A 55 6.75 -24.32 5.47
N GLU A 56 7.53 -23.34 5.87
CA GLU A 56 7.19 -22.46 6.99
C GLU A 56 6.08 -21.50 6.60
N PRO A 57 5.04 -21.31 7.43
CA PRO A 57 3.93 -20.42 7.11
C PRO A 57 4.41 -19.01 6.77
N ILE A 58 3.85 -18.42 5.71
CA ILE A 58 4.11 -17.02 5.32
C ILE A 58 2.86 -16.17 5.37
N CYS A 59 3.06 -14.88 5.53
CA CYS A 59 2.02 -13.87 5.41
C CYS A 59 2.36 -12.90 4.28
N VAL A 60 1.47 -12.80 3.30
CA VAL A 60 1.54 -11.83 2.20
C VAL A 60 0.55 -10.71 2.49
N ALA A 61 1.00 -9.47 2.44
CA ALA A 61 0.15 -8.32 2.66
C ALA A 61 0.20 -7.35 1.47
N ALA A 62 -0.80 -6.51 1.33
CA ALA A 62 -0.73 -5.31 0.49
C ALA A 62 -1.33 -4.12 1.21
N ILE A 63 -0.75 -2.94 1.00
CA ILE A 63 -1.27 -1.66 1.45
C ILE A 63 -1.39 -0.71 0.27
N GLY A 64 -2.50 0.01 0.20
CA GLY A 64 -2.77 0.91 -0.92
C GLY A 64 -4.14 1.57 -0.86
N GLY A 65 -4.54 2.14 -1.98
CA GLY A 65 -5.82 2.80 -2.18
C GLY A 65 -6.95 1.85 -2.60
N SER A 66 -7.83 2.36 -3.46
CA SER A 66 -9.00 1.62 -3.98
C SER A 66 -8.61 0.45 -4.88
N ILE A 67 -7.52 0.55 -5.62
CA ILE A 67 -7.05 -0.54 -6.49
C ILE A 67 -6.63 -1.73 -5.62
N THR A 68 -5.85 -1.51 -4.58
CA THR A 68 -5.48 -2.55 -3.61
C THR A 68 -6.69 -3.11 -2.88
N ALA A 69 -7.65 -2.27 -2.48
CA ALA A 69 -8.91 -2.72 -1.89
C ALA A 69 -9.68 -3.67 -2.83
N GLY A 70 -9.46 -3.50 -4.14
CA GLY A 70 -10.10 -4.28 -5.19
C GLY A 70 -11.46 -3.77 -5.60
N GLY A 71 -11.89 -2.61 -5.11
CA GLY A 71 -13.02 -1.79 -5.53
C GLY A 71 -14.31 -2.51 -5.91
N GLN A 72 -15.24 -1.76 -6.48
CA GLN A 72 -16.50 -2.29 -7.03
C GLN A 72 -16.31 -2.97 -8.41
N ASN A 73 -15.18 -2.71 -9.07
CA ASN A 73 -14.93 -3.11 -10.45
C ASN A 73 -14.33 -4.52 -10.57
N THR A 74 -13.74 -5.06 -9.48
CA THR A 74 -13.27 -6.44 -9.48
C THR A 74 -14.41 -7.38 -9.11
N LYS A 75 -15.12 -7.89 -10.10
CA LYS A 75 -16.30 -8.74 -9.92
C LYS A 75 -15.99 -10.06 -9.20
N ASP A 76 -14.80 -10.62 -9.42
CA ASP A 76 -14.31 -11.79 -8.68
C ASP A 76 -13.19 -11.39 -7.71
N PRO A 77 -13.45 -11.37 -6.39
CA PRO A 77 -12.44 -11.03 -5.40
C PRO A 77 -11.19 -11.93 -5.43
N LYS A 78 -11.29 -13.15 -5.96
CA LYS A 78 -10.14 -14.08 -6.10
C LYS A 78 -9.19 -13.65 -7.21
N ARG A 79 -9.66 -12.84 -8.16
CA ARG A 79 -8.85 -12.28 -9.26
C ARG A 79 -8.15 -10.97 -8.89
N ARG A 80 -8.32 -10.45 -7.67
CA ARG A 80 -7.51 -9.34 -7.19
C ARG A 80 -6.04 -9.78 -7.06
N TYR A 81 -5.10 -8.88 -7.32
CA TYR A 81 -3.69 -9.24 -7.40
C TYR A 81 -3.12 -9.83 -6.08
N VAL A 82 -3.59 -9.39 -4.91
CA VAL A 82 -3.10 -9.89 -3.61
C VAL A 82 -3.51 -11.35 -3.36
N PRO A 83 -4.80 -11.73 -3.45
CA PRO A 83 -5.21 -13.13 -3.37
C PRO A 83 -4.53 -14.03 -4.41
N GLN A 84 -4.33 -13.53 -5.63
CA GLN A 84 -3.63 -14.29 -6.67
C GLN A 84 -2.16 -14.54 -6.30
N LEU A 85 -1.48 -13.54 -5.74
CA LEU A 85 -0.10 -13.71 -5.27
C LEU A 85 -0.02 -14.72 -4.14
N ALA A 86 -0.92 -14.68 -3.16
CA ALA A 86 -1.00 -15.67 -2.10
C ALA A 86 -1.22 -17.09 -2.66
N LYS A 87 -2.16 -17.24 -3.60
CA LYS A 87 -2.44 -18.50 -4.28
C LYS A 87 -1.23 -19.02 -5.08
N TRP A 88 -0.45 -18.13 -5.69
CA TRP A 88 0.77 -18.52 -6.40
C TRP A 88 1.76 -19.17 -5.42
N PHE A 89 1.98 -18.63 -4.23
CA PHE A 89 2.83 -19.24 -3.23
C PHE A 89 2.34 -20.62 -2.82
N GLU A 90 1.04 -20.79 -2.57
CA GLU A 90 0.43 -22.09 -2.22
C GLU A 90 0.60 -23.13 -3.32
N SER A 91 0.45 -22.73 -4.59
CA SER A 91 0.60 -23.63 -5.73
C SER A 91 2.06 -23.96 -6.06
N THR A 92 3.00 -23.07 -5.74
CA THR A 92 4.43 -23.24 -6.03
C THR A 92 5.14 -24.06 -4.96
N PHE A 93 4.72 -23.94 -3.69
CA PHE A 93 5.34 -24.61 -2.56
C PHE A 93 4.35 -25.59 -1.90
N PRO A 94 4.49 -26.91 -2.11
CA PRO A 94 3.59 -27.90 -1.53
C PRO A 94 3.53 -27.80 0.01
N ASN A 95 2.31 -27.88 0.56
CA ASN A 95 2.03 -27.82 2.00
C ASN A 95 2.29 -26.45 2.67
N LEU A 96 2.65 -25.43 1.93
CA LEU A 96 2.80 -24.08 2.46
C LEU A 96 1.44 -23.51 2.90
N LYS A 97 1.39 -22.99 4.11
CA LYS A 97 0.23 -22.22 4.59
C LYS A 97 0.50 -20.74 4.34
N VAL A 98 -0.34 -20.13 3.52
CA VAL A 98 -0.25 -18.70 3.21
C VAL A 98 -1.44 -17.97 3.81
N ARG A 99 -1.16 -16.96 4.64
CA ARG A 99 -2.15 -15.98 5.06
C ARG A 99 -1.96 -14.74 4.21
N PHE A 100 -3.05 -14.11 3.77
CA PHE A 100 -2.96 -12.81 3.12
C PHE A 100 -3.73 -11.74 3.89
N VAL A 101 -3.23 -10.51 3.82
CA VAL A 101 -3.81 -9.31 4.42
C VAL A 101 -3.98 -8.27 3.33
N ASN A 102 -5.22 -7.90 3.03
CA ASN A 102 -5.50 -6.79 2.15
C ASN A 102 -5.83 -5.55 2.99
N ALA A 103 -4.87 -4.64 3.07
CA ALA A 103 -4.98 -3.36 3.75
C ALA A 103 -5.24 -2.19 2.77
N GLY A 104 -5.90 -2.45 1.64
CA GLY A 104 -6.39 -1.41 0.73
C GLY A 104 -7.59 -0.68 1.31
N ILE A 105 -7.61 0.65 1.23
CA ILE A 105 -8.76 1.49 1.60
C ILE A 105 -9.00 2.52 0.50
N GLY A 106 -10.21 2.51 -0.06
CA GLY A 106 -10.60 3.40 -1.16
C GLY A 106 -10.44 4.88 -0.84
N ALA A 107 -10.07 5.67 -1.85
CA ALA A 107 -9.87 7.13 -1.77
C ALA A 107 -8.82 7.57 -0.72
N THR A 108 -7.81 6.73 -0.45
CA THR A 108 -6.72 7.07 0.48
C THR A 108 -5.37 7.04 -0.20
N ASN A 109 -4.48 7.91 0.23
CA ASN A 109 -3.11 8.08 -0.23
C ASN A 109 -2.08 7.60 0.80
N SER A 110 -0.79 7.75 0.50
CA SER A 110 0.30 7.34 1.40
C SER A 110 0.32 8.10 2.74
N GLY A 111 -0.21 9.33 2.80
CA GLY A 111 -0.35 10.06 4.06
C GLY A 111 -1.24 9.33 5.07
N TYR A 112 -2.40 8.88 4.63
CA TYR A 112 -3.24 8.01 5.45
C TYR A 112 -2.61 6.63 5.65
N GLY A 113 -1.90 6.14 4.64
CA GLY A 113 -1.13 4.90 4.71
C GLY A 113 -0.13 4.91 5.85
N ALA A 114 0.68 5.95 5.97
CA ALA A 114 1.69 6.10 7.03
C ALA A 114 1.07 6.09 8.45
N LEU A 115 -0.11 6.70 8.63
CA LEU A 115 -0.79 6.69 9.92
C LEU A 115 -1.29 5.30 10.34
N ARG A 116 -1.62 4.42 9.39
CA ARG A 116 -2.29 3.15 9.66
C ARG A 116 -1.46 1.90 9.41
N VAL A 117 -0.29 2.02 8.79
CA VAL A 117 0.54 0.85 8.41
C VAL A 117 0.91 -0.03 9.60
N GLN A 118 1.12 0.54 10.76
CA GLN A 118 1.38 -0.21 12.00
C GLN A 118 0.21 -1.13 12.35
N ARG A 119 -1.01 -0.59 12.37
CA ARG A 119 -2.23 -1.33 12.74
C ARG A 119 -2.65 -2.32 11.67
N ASP A 120 -2.65 -1.87 10.40
CA ASP A 120 -3.31 -2.61 9.31
C ASP A 120 -2.37 -3.61 8.61
N VAL A 121 -1.07 -3.46 8.77
CA VAL A 121 -0.07 -4.30 8.11
C VAL A 121 0.93 -4.88 9.10
N ILE A 122 1.69 -4.04 9.83
CA ILE A 122 2.81 -4.50 10.64
C ILE A 122 2.36 -5.39 11.79
N ALA A 123 1.23 -5.08 12.43
CA ALA A 123 0.63 -5.92 13.48
C ALA A 123 0.32 -7.34 13.03
N HIS A 124 0.17 -7.56 11.73
CA HIS A 124 -0.04 -8.89 11.15
C HIS A 124 1.27 -9.63 10.84
N GLN A 125 2.44 -9.04 11.11
CA GLN A 125 3.75 -9.64 10.88
C GLN A 125 3.92 -10.24 9.46
N PRO A 126 3.70 -9.46 8.39
CA PRO A 126 3.83 -9.99 7.04
C PRO A 126 5.30 -10.26 6.69
N ASP A 127 5.52 -11.30 5.89
CA ASP A 127 6.81 -11.64 5.30
C ASP A 127 7.04 -10.86 3.99
N LEU A 128 5.98 -10.65 3.20
CA LEU A 128 6.00 -9.89 1.96
C LEU A 128 4.89 -8.85 1.96
N VAL A 129 5.23 -7.60 1.59
CA VAL A 129 4.26 -6.50 1.45
C VAL A 129 4.35 -5.91 0.05
N VAL A 130 3.21 -5.78 -0.63
CA VAL A 130 3.07 -4.96 -1.84
C VAL A 130 2.57 -3.58 -1.43
N VAL A 131 3.25 -2.51 -1.86
CA VAL A 131 2.89 -1.11 -1.59
C VAL A 131 2.42 -0.46 -2.89
N GLU A 132 1.17 0.05 -2.89
CA GLU A 132 0.52 0.61 -4.08
C GLU A 132 -0.21 1.91 -3.73
N TYR A 133 0.35 3.06 -4.13
CA TYR A 133 -0.25 4.38 -3.95
C TYR A 133 -0.08 5.30 -5.17
N ALA A 134 0.46 4.77 -6.28
CA ALA A 134 0.86 5.59 -7.42
C ALA A 134 -0.27 6.43 -8.03
N VAL A 135 -1.51 5.94 -7.99
CA VAL A 135 -2.68 6.69 -8.51
C VAL A 135 -3.31 7.64 -7.48
N ASN A 136 -3.04 7.43 -6.19
CA ASN A 136 -3.66 8.20 -5.12
C ASN A 136 -2.76 9.31 -4.58
N ASP A 137 -1.46 9.18 -4.75
CA ASP A 137 -0.51 10.21 -4.38
C ASP A 137 -0.47 11.29 -5.46
N SER A 138 -0.36 12.55 -5.04
CA SER A 138 -0.12 13.64 -5.97
C SER A 138 1.36 13.66 -6.36
N THR A 139 1.63 14.06 -7.60
CA THR A 139 3.00 14.32 -8.04
C THR A 139 3.56 15.52 -7.27
N GLY A 140 4.61 15.31 -6.47
CA GLY A 140 5.33 16.36 -5.77
C GLY A 140 5.69 16.03 -4.31
N ALA A 141 6.64 16.77 -3.76
CA ALA A 141 7.29 16.54 -2.48
C ALA A 141 6.37 16.41 -1.25
N GLN A 142 5.10 16.88 -1.34
CA GLN A 142 4.17 16.79 -0.21
C GLN A 142 3.73 15.35 0.11
N MET A 143 3.77 14.46 -0.89
CA MET A 143 3.37 13.07 -0.68
C MET A 143 4.57 12.14 -0.60
N ASP A 144 5.73 12.55 -1.13
CA ASP A 144 6.93 11.74 -1.13
C ASP A 144 7.44 11.48 0.30
N ASP A 145 7.33 12.46 1.21
CA ASP A 145 7.67 12.27 2.64
C ASP A 145 6.73 11.28 3.35
N CYS A 146 5.44 11.29 3.00
CA CYS A 146 4.45 10.34 3.52
C CYS A 146 4.70 8.92 2.98
N TYR A 147 4.99 8.81 1.68
CA TYR A 147 5.29 7.53 1.04
C TYR A 147 6.58 6.94 1.60
N GLU A 148 7.63 7.76 1.77
CA GLU A 148 8.87 7.35 2.45
C GLU A 148 8.57 6.83 3.86
N GLY A 149 7.67 7.49 4.60
CA GLY A 149 7.25 7.06 5.92
C GLY A 149 6.63 5.66 5.94
N VAL A 150 5.80 5.32 4.93
CA VAL A 150 5.26 3.94 4.78
C VAL A 150 6.39 2.94 4.57
N LEU A 151 7.32 3.23 3.64
CA LEU A 151 8.45 2.35 3.34
C LEU A 151 9.33 2.13 4.57
N ARG A 152 9.70 3.20 5.26
CA ARG A 152 10.58 3.15 6.44
C ARG A 152 9.96 2.41 7.61
N GLN A 153 8.68 2.64 7.91
CA GLN A 153 7.98 1.89 8.95
C GLN A 153 7.98 0.38 8.66
N LEU A 154 7.73 -0.01 7.41
CA LEU A 154 7.79 -1.41 6.98
C LEU A 154 9.20 -1.99 7.07
N LEU A 155 10.22 -1.29 6.58
CA LEU A 155 11.61 -1.73 6.61
C LEU A 155 12.17 -1.88 8.02
N ASN A 156 11.89 -0.91 8.89
CA ASN A 156 12.43 -0.87 10.26
C ASN A 156 11.70 -1.81 11.23
N SER A 157 10.49 -2.26 10.88
CA SER A 157 9.71 -3.16 11.74
C SER A 157 10.14 -4.63 11.66
N SER A 158 10.92 -5.03 10.66
CA SER A 158 11.49 -6.38 10.53
C SER A 158 12.62 -6.42 9.52
N THR A 159 13.75 -7.01 9.89
CA THR A 159 14.91 -7.18 9.00
C THR A 159 14.61 -8.07 7.80
N ASN A 160 13.72 -9.04 7.94
CA ASN A 160 13.44 -10.06 6.91
C ASN A 160 12.19 -9.75 6.06
N ARG A 161 11.48 -8.64 6.33
CA ARG A 161 10.29 -8.31 5.53
C ARG A 161 10.69 -7.86 4.14
N ALA A 162 10.18 -8.57 3.14
CA ALA A 162 10.30 -8.16 1.75
C ALA A 162 9.22 -7.13 1.39
N MET A 163 9.55 -6.23 0.48
CA MET A 163 8.60 -5.29 -0.12
C MET A 163 8.73 -5.29 -1.63
N ILE A 164 7.63 -5.03 -2.31
CA ILE A 164 7.57 -4.75 -3.75
C ILE A 164 6.69 -3.51 -3.92
N GLU A 165 7.18 -2.50 -4.61
CA GLU A 165 6.37 -1.36 -5.01
C GLU A 165 5.65 -1.68 -6.31
N LEU A 166 4.35 -1.35 -6.39
CA LEU A 166 3.52 -1.59 -7.57
C LEU A 166 2.88 -0.28 -8.03
N PHE A 167 3.09 0.07 -9.31
CA PHE A 167 2.68 1.35 -9.86
C PHE A 167 1.58 1.17 -10.93
N PHE A 168 0.33 1.45 -10.56
CA PHE A 168 -0.79 1.58 -11.50
C PHE A 168 -0.84 3.00 -12.09
N MET A 169 -1.79 3.26 -12.99
CA MET A 169 -1.96 4.55 -13.68
C MET A 169 -3.41 4.94 -13.83
N HIS A 170 -3.65 6.23 -14.05
CA HIS A 170 -4.90 6.76 -14.58
C HIS A 170 -5.03 6.56 -16.09
N LYS A 171 -6.25 6.75 -16.64
CA LYS A 171 -6.53 6.60 -18.06
C LYS A 171 -5.66 7.49 -18.97
N ASP A 172 -5.13 8.58 -18.47
CA ASP A 172 -4.22 9.48 -19.18
C ASP A 172 -2.73 9.12 -19.01
N GLY A 173 -2.44 7.96 -18.42
CA GLY A 173 -1.08 7.48 -18.16
C GLY A 173 -0.36 8.11 -16.98
N LYS A 174 -1.01 9.06 -16.28
CA LYS A 174 -0.39 9.75 -15.15
C LYS A 174 -0.46 8.95 -13.86
N ASN A 175 0.55 9.13 -13.01
CA ASN A 175 0.65 8.64 -11.64
C ASN A 175 1.81 9.32 -10.90
N ALA A 176 2.05 8.96 -9.64
CA ALA A 176 3.15 9.47 -8.83
C ALA A 176 4.45 8.63 -8.91
N GLN A 177 4.54 7.70 -9.86
CA GLN A 177 5.66 6.74 -9.96
C GLN A 177 7.04 7.41 -9.96
N ASP A 178 7.22 8.58 -10.58
CA ASP A 178 8.55 9.18 -10.73
C ASP A 178 9.19 9.53 -9.37
N GLY A 179 8.42 10.11 -8.43
CA GLY A 179 8.88 10.36 -7.06
C GLY A 179 9.06 9.06 -6.28
N GLN A 180 8.12 8.13 -6.39
CA GLN A 180 8.16 6.84 -5.69
C GLN A 180 9.34 5.98 -6.13
N VAL A 181 9.71 5.98 -7.42
CA VAL A 181 10.89 5.28 -7.96
C VAL A 181 12.20 5.81 -7.36
N ALA A 182 12.29 7.11 -7.10
CA ALA A 182 13.48 7.67 -6.45
C ALA A 182 13.68 7.09 -5.04
N LEU A 183 12.60 6.97 -4.28
CA LEU A 183 12.58 6.34 -2.96
C LEU A 183 12.88 4.84 -3.03
N GLY A 184 12.23 4.12 -3.94
CA GLY A 184 12.47 2.70 -4.14
C GLY A 184 13.92 2.38 -4.49
N ARG A 185 14.56 3.21 -5.35
CA ARG A 185 15.98 3.07 -5.66
C ARG A 185 16.87 3.33 -4.44
N HIS A 186 16.57 4.37 -3.66
CA HIS A 186 17.31 4.71 -2.45
C HIS A 186 17.33 3.58 -1.43
N TYR A 187 16.20 2.89 -1.27
CA TYR A 187 16.06 1.75 -0.35
C TYR A 187 16.36 0.39 -0.99
N GLY A 188 16.77 0.36 -2.26
CA GLY A 188 17.05 -0.89 -2.98
C GLY A 188 15.84 -1.79 -3.13
N LEU A 189 14.64 -1.24 -3.34
CA LEU A 189 13.40 -2.02 -3.42
C LEU A 189 13.14 -2.54 -4.84
N PRO A 190 12.58 -3.75 -4.96
CA PRO A 190 11.96 -4.21 -6.20
C PRO A 190 10.78 -3.32 -6.58
N MET A 191 10.69 -2.96 -7.85
CA MET A 191 9.65 -2.07 -8.35
C MET A 191 9.04 -2.61 -9.63
N ILE A 192 7.73 -2.76 -9.65
CA ILE A 192 6.94 -3.26 -10.77
C ILE A 192 5.97 -2.17 -11.22
N SER A 193 6.04 -1.81 -12.49
CA SER A 193 5.16 -0.81 -13.11
C SER A 193 4.14 -1.44 -14.04
N PHE A 194 2.90 -1.44 -13.62
CA PHE A 194 1.78 -1.73 -14.51
C PHE A 194 1.70 -0.66 -15.63
N ARG A 195 1.93 0.63 -15.28
CA ARG A 195 1.96 1.72 -16.27
C ARG A 195 2.93 1.43 -17.41
N ASP A 196 4.18 1.16 -17.07
CA ASP A 196 5.24 1.03 -18.09
C ASP A 196 5.08 -0.27 -18.89
N ALA A 197 4.47 -1.30 -18.31
CA ALA A 197 4.10 -2.52 -19.04
C ALA A 197 2.98 -2.28 -20.06
N VAL A 198 1.92 -1.56 -19.67
CA VAL A 198 0.63 -1.53 -20.37
C VAL A 198 0.46 -0.27 -21.23
N TRP A 199 0.99 0.88 -20.79
CA TRP A 199 0.78 2.15 -21.46
C TRP A 199 1.21 2.16 -22.93
N PRO A 200 2.37 1.61 -23.34
CA PRO A 200 2.74 1.51 -24.75
C PRO A 200 1.76 0.66 -25.59
N GLU A 201 1.20 -0.40 -25.01
CA GLU A 201 0.22 -1.26 -25.66
C GLU A 201 -1.11 -0.52 -25.90
N LEU A 202 -1.53 0.29 -24.94
CA LEU A 202 -2.72 1.15 -25.08
C LEU A 202 -2.52 2.20 -26.18
N GLN A 203 -1.34 2.82 -26.23
CA GLN A 203 -0.99 3.81 -27.26
C GLN A 203 -0.89 3.18 -28.65
N ALA A 204 -0.39 1.96 -28.75
CA ALA A 204 -0.34 1.20 -29.99
C ALA A 204 -1.71 0.60 -30.41
N GLY A 205 -2.70 0.60 -29.49
CA GLY A 205 -4.03 0.01 -29.73
C GLY A 205 -4.04 -1.53 -29.69
N THR A 206 -2.96 -2.17 -29.24
CA THR A 206 -2.88 -3.65 -29.05
C THR A 206 -3.69 -4.11 -27.84
N ILE A 207 -3.83 -3.24 -26.84
CA ILE A 207 -4.76 -3.40 -25.71
C ILE A 207 -5.73 -2.20 -25.73
N LYS A 208 -7.00 -2.42 -25.42
CA LYS A 208 -7.99 -1.36 -25.23
C LYS A 208 -8.21 -1.12 -23.74
N TRP A 209 -8.37 0.15 -23.35
CA TRP A 209 -8.60 0.52 -21.96
C TRP A 209 -9.75 -0.27 -21.33
N GLU A 210 -10.87 -0.35 -22.04
CA GLU A 210 -12.11 -0.96 -21.56
C GLU A 210 -12.01 -2.48 -21.35
N THR A 211 -10.97 -3.14 -21.89
CA THR A 211 -10.73 -4.57 -21.65
C THR A 211 -10.06 -4.84 -20.30
N ILE A 212 -9.35 -3.84 -19.74
CA ILE A 212 -8.56 -4.01 -18.52
C ILE A 212 -8.95 -3.04 -17.39
N TYR A 213 -9.81 -2.06 -17.67
CA TYR A 213 -10.35 -1.08 -16.72
C TYR A 213 -11.84 -0.88 -16.94
N ASP A 214 -12.60 -0.65 -15.87
CA ASP A 214 -14.04 -0.35 -15.95
C ASP A 214 -14.33 1.17 -15.87
N ASP A 215 -13.38 1.95 -15.37
CA ASP A 215 -13.47 3.41 -15.30
C ASP A 215 -12.10 4.08 -15.56
N VAL A 216 -11.92 5.33 -15.17
CA VAL A 216 -10.70 6.11 -15.46
C VAL A 216 -9.48 5.72 -14.59
N VAL A 217 -9.64 4.86 -13.57
CA VAL A 217 -8.57 4.54 -12.62
C VAL A 217 -8.62 3.10 -12.07
N HIS A 218 -9.78 2.44 -12.05
CA HIS A 218 -9.90 1.14 -11.40
C HIS A 218 -9.79 -0.01 -12.41
N PRO A 219 -8.76 -0.86 -12.30
CA PRO A 219 -8.64 -2.06 -13.12
C PRO A 219 -9.78 -3.04 -12.81
N ASN A 220 -10.25 -3.70 -13.86
CA ASN A 220 -11.16 -4.84 -13.75
C ASN A 220 -10.38 -6.14 -13.45
N ASN A 221 -11.04 -7.29 -13.58
CA ASN A 221 -10.38 -8.58 -13.35
C ASN A 221 -9.13 -8.78 -14.21
N ASP A 222 -9.19 -8.45 -15.51
CA ASP A 222 -8.07 -8.66 -16.43
C ASP A 222 -6.91 -7.71 -16.11
N GLY A 223 -7.20 -6.46 -15.70
CA GLY A 223 -6.18 -5.55 -15.22
C GLY A 223 -5.48 -6.05 -13.95
N HIS A 224 -6.22 -6.67 -13.01
CA HIS A 224 -5.62 -7.31 -11.84
C HIS A 224 -4.83 -8.57 -12.19
N ASP A 225 -5.24 -9.34 -13.20
CA ASP A 225 -4.49 -10.50 -13.68
C ASP A 225 -3.15 -10.07 -14.27
N ILE A 226 -3.12 -9.02 -15.11
CA ILE A 226 -1.86 -8.44 -15.62
C ILE A 226 -0.93 -8.04 -14.46
N ALA A 227 -1.43 -7.31 -13.47
CA ALA A 227 -0.61 -6.92 -12.32
C ALA A 227 -0.06 -8.14 -11.56
N SER A 228 -0.88 -9.17 -11.37
CA SER A 228 -0.48 -10.42 -10.74
C SER A 228 0.57 -11.17 -11.56
N GLU A 229 0.44 -11.20 -12.90
CA GLU A 229 1.42 -11.81 -13.78
C GLU A 229 2.78 -11.12 -13.70
N LEU A 230 2.80 -9.78 -13.72
CA LEU A 230 4.04 -9.00 -13.59
C LEU A 230 4.73 -9.25 -12.24
N LEU A 231 3.99 -9.27 -11.14
CA LEU A 231 4.52 -9.58 -9.80
C LEU A 231 5.09 -11.01 -9.76
N ARG A 232 4.35 -11.99 -10.29
CA ARG A 232 4.78 -13.40 -10.33
C ARG A 232 5.99 -13.61 -11.20
N ASP A 233 6.10 -12.91 -12.33
CA ASP A 233 7.26 -12.98 -13.21
C ASP A 233 8.54 -12.58 -12.47
N PHE A 234 8.52 -11.44 -11.78
CA PHE A 234 9.65 -11.00 -10.94
C PHE A 234 9.99 -12.01 -9.83
N ILE A 235 8.98 -12.54 -9.13
CA ILE A 235 9.21 -13.49 -8.05
C ILE A 235 9.73 -14.83 -8.58
N ASN A 236 9.24 -15.31 -9.75
CA ASN A 236 9.76 -16.50 -10.43
C ASN A 236 11.23 -16.31 -10.84
N ALA A 237 11.59 -15.14 -11.38
CA ALA A 237 12.97 -14.82 -11.71
C ALA A 237 13.87 -14.82 -10.45
N SER A 238 13.35 -14.37 -9.31
CA SER A 238 14.04 -14.42 -8.02
C SER A 238 14.17 -15.85 -7.49
N LEU A 239 13.11 -16.66 -7.64
CA LEU A 239 13.07 -18.06 -7.25
C LEU A 239 14.08 -18.90 -8.05
N SER A 240 14.20 -18.66 -9.37
CA SER A 240 15.16 -19.37 -10.22
C SER A 240 16.63 -19.15 -9.80
N LYS A 241 16.90 -18.03 -9.13
CA LYS A 241 18.22 -17.66 -8.60
C LYS A 241 18.38 -17.95 -7.11
N LEU A 242 17.38 -18.58 -6.47
CA LEU A 242 17.43 -18.88 -5.05
C LEU A 242 18.51 -19.92 -4.76
N PRO A 243 19.48 -19.66 -3.87
CA PRO A 243 20.49 -20.63 -3.48
C PRO A 243 19.85 -21.93 -2.95
N LYS A 244 20.46 -23.06 -3.26
CA LYS A 244 20.01 -24.37 -2.75
C LYS A 244 20.16 -24.48 -1.24
N ASN A 245 21.19 -23.85 -0.71
CA ASN A 245 21.51 -23.84 0.71
C ASN A 245 21.20 -22.44 1.30
N ASP A 246 20.42 -22.39 2.36
CA ASP A 246 20.03 -21.15 3.02
C ASP A 246 21.21 -20.38 3.63
N ARG A 247 22.35 -21.07 3.88
CA ARG A 247 23.60 -20.38 4.31
C ARG A 247 24.23 -19.50 3.23
N GLU A 248 23.83 -19.69 1.99
CA GLU A 248 24.30 -18.94 0.82
C GLU A 248 23.36 -17.77 0.47
N LEU A 249 22.30 -17.56 1.26
CA LEU A 249 21.43 -16.40 1.08
C LEU A 249 22.24 -15.12 1.26
N PRO A 250 22.00 -14.12 0.40
CA PRO A 250 22.69 -12.83 0.54
C PRO A 250 22.31 -12.17 1.87
N ALA A 251 23.29 -11.48 2.45
CA ALA A 251 23.06 -10.68 3.65
C ALA A 251 22.08 -9.53 3.35
N ILE A 252 21.13 -9.33 4.25
CA ILE A 252 20.19 -8.22 4.15
C ILE A 252 20.90 -6.94 4.60
N ALA A 253 20.95 -5.95 3.74
CA ALA A 253 21.55 -4.66 4.06
C ALA A 253 20.75 -3.90 5.13
N PRO A 254 21.40 -3.13 5.99
CA PRO A 254 20.72 -2.19 6.90
C PRO A 254 19.88 -1.19 6.12
N VAL A 255 18.82 -0.69 6.76
CA VAL A 255 17.98 0.35 6.16
C VAL A 255 18.78 1.65 6.04
N SER A 256 18.80 2.26 4.87
CA SER A 256 19.47 3.54 4.62
C SER A 256 18.87 4.67 5.46
N ALA A 257 19.63 5.73 5.70
CA ALA A 257 19.11 6.96 6.26
C ALA A 257 17.93 7.50 5.40
N PRO A 258 17.06 8.36 5.94
CA PRO A 258 16.00 8.96 5.15
C PRO A 258 16.55 9.69 3.92
N LEU A 259 15.85 9.57 2.79
CA LEU A 259 16.17 10.35 1.59
C LEU A 259 15.58 11.76 1.69
N ILE A 260 14.35 11.86 2.18
CA ILE A 260 13.59 13.11 2.30
C ILE A 260 13.42 13.47 3.78
N SER A 261 12.79 12.58 4.57
CA SER A 261 12.44 12.85 5.97
C SER A 261 12.10 11.58 6.74
N ASP A 262 12.42 11.56 8.04
CA ASP A 262 11.95 10.55 8.98
C ASP A 262 10.63 10.92 9.67
N THR A 263 10.04 12.05 9.33
CA THR A 263 8.84 12.60 9.98
C THR A 263 7.71 11.59 10.07
N PHE A 264 7.44 10.86 9.00
CA PHE A 264 6.37 9.86 8.96
C PHE A 264 6.80 8.44 9.38
N GLU A 265 8.01 8.27 9.89
CA GLU A 265 8.46 6.98 10.44
C GLU A 265 7.78 6.64 11.77
N ARG A 266 7.38 7.66 12.55
CA ARG A 266 6.62 7.51 13.78
C ARG A 266 5.33 8.30 13.68
N CYS A 267 4.21 7.57 13.68
CA CYS A 267 2.89 8.15 13.52
C CYS A 267 1.93 7.62 14.58
N THR A 268 0.99 8.46 14.96
CA THR A 268 -0.19 8.08 15.74
C THR A 268 -1.45 8.37 14.93
N MET A 269 -2.36 7.40 14.93
CA MET A 269 -3.70 7.57 14.37
C MET A 269 -4.73 7.34 15.46
N PHE A 270 -5.73 8.21 15.51
CA PHE A 270 -6.91 8.03 16.34
C PHE A 270 -8.17 8.13 15.46
N ARG A 271 -9.12 7.23 15.69
CA ARG A 271 -10.45 7.32 15.10
C ARG A 271 -11.25 8.39 15.86
N ALA A 272 -12.30 8.91 15.26
CA ALA A 272 -13.17 9.87 15.92
C ALA A 272 -13.69 9.38 17.28
N ALA A 273 -13.97 8.07 17.40
CA ALA A 273 -14.41 7.46 18.65
C ALA A 273 -13.35 7.44 19.77
N ASP A 274 -12.07 7.42 19.40
CA ASP A 274 -10.96 7.34 20.34
C ASP A 274 -10.51 8.74 20.82
N LEU A 275 -11.00 9.78 20.17
CA LEU A 275 -10.70 11.17 20.48
C LEU A 275 -11.30 11.53 21.85
N LYS A 276 -10.50 12.09 22.73
CA LYS A 276 -10.93 12.65 24.03
C LYS A 276 -10.92 14.16 23.96
N PRO A 277 -11.99 14.77 23.43
CA PRO A 277 -12.01 16.20 23.25
C PRO A 277 -12.07 16.93 24.61
N LEU A 278 -11.44 18.10 24.64
CA LEU A 278 -11.50 19.05 25.74
C LEU A 278 -12.74 19.96 25.64
N SER A 279 -13.21 20.17 24.41
CA SER A 279 -14.45 20.90 24.11
C SER A 279 -15.15 20.25 22.92
N THR A 280 -16.50 20.19 22.97
CA THR A 280 -17.37 19.64 21.91
C THR A 280 -18.50 20.59 21.59
N GLU A 281 -18.32 21.89 21.82
CA GLU A 281 -19.38 22.90 21.56
C GLU A 281 -19.86 22.81 20.10
N GLY A 282 -21.16 22.57 19.90
CA GLY A 282 -21.77 22.43 18.58
C GLY A 282 -21.39 21.13 17.82
N TRP A 283 -20.58 20.24 18.40
CA TRP A 283 -20.17 18.98 17.81
C TRP A 283 -20.80 17.80 18.54
N THR A 284 -21.14 16.76 17.77
CA THR A 284 -21.70 15.50 18.29
C THR A 284 -21.00 14.32 17.65
N CYS A 285 -20.57 13.36 18.45
CA CYS A 285 -20.03 12.09 17.94
C CYS A 285 -21.19 11.15 17.57
N VAL A 286 -21.38 10.90 16.27
CA VAL A 286 -22.45 10.04 15.76
C VAL A 286 -21.90 8.67 15.38
N LYS A 287 -22.72 7.62 15.57
CA LYS A 287 -22.34 6.23 15.25
C LYS A 287 -20.99 5.80 15.81
N SER A 288 -20.56 6.42 16.91
CA SER A 288 -19.29 6.18 17.61
C SER A 288 -18.01 6.32 16.77
N ASN A 289 -18.07 6.94 15.59
CA ASN A 289 -16.89 7.04 14.71
C ASN A 289 -16.85 8.27 13.80
N VAL A 290 -17.78 9.22 13.93
CA VAL A 290 -17.79 10.48 13.19
C VAL A 290 -18.17 11.63 14.10
N TRP A 291 -17.37 12.67 14.16
CA TRP A 291 -17.75 13.95 14.78
C TRP A 291 -18.46 14.81 13.73
N GLU A 292 -19.65 15.30 14.05
CA GLU A 292 -20.46 16.17 13.17
C GLU A 292 -20.73 17.52 13.82
N CYS A 293 -20.61 18.58 13.02
CA CYS A 293 -21.02 19.94 13.38
C CYS A 293 -22.01 20.47 12.33
N GLY A 294 -23.16 20.98 12.79
CA GLY A 294 -24.19 21.57 11.94
C GLY A 294 -23.94 23.03 11.61
N SER A 295 -24.93 23.65 10.96
CA SER A 295 -24.87 25.04 10.42
C SER A 295 -24.78 26.13 11.50
N ALA A 296 -25.14 25.85 12.76
CA ALA A 296 -24.96 26.81 13.86
C ALA A 296 -23.50 27.08 14.21
N GLY A 297 -22.59 26.24 13.71
CA GLY A 297 -21.17 26.32 14.03
C GLY A 297 -20.81 25.62 15.34
N GLY A 298 -19.51 25.64 15.68
CA GLY A 298 -19.03 25.00 16.89
C GLY A 298 -17.51 24.92 16.99
N ARG A 299 -17.04 24.35 18.11
CA ARG A 299 -15.61 24.18 18.43
C ARG A 299 -15.33 22.77 18.96
N LEU A 300 -14.54 22.01 18.22
CA LEU A 300 -13.99 20.72 18.69
C LEU A 300 -12.52 20.93 19.05
N GLU A 301 -12.18 20.69 20.30
CA GLU A 301 -10.81 20.91 20.80
C GLU A 301 -10.23 19.66 21.44
N TYR A 302 -8.99 19.34 21.12
CA TYR A 302 -8.28 18.17 21.64
C TYR A 302 -6.77 18.38 21.64
N ASP A 303 -6.06 17.58 22.42
CA ASP A 303 -4.61 17.57 22.47
C ASP A 303 -4.05 16.45 21.59
N VAL A 304 -2.94 16.72 20.88
CA VAL A 304 -2.22 15.75 20.03
C VAL A 304 -0.73 16.07 20.01
N SER A 305 0.12 15.06 20.05
CA SER A 305 1.58 15.22 19.94
C SER A 305 2.05 14.98 18.52
N GLY A 306 3.03 15.77 18.03
CA GLY A 306 3.69 15.58 16.74
C GLY A 306 4.02 16.90 16.04
N THR A 307 4.84 16.82 15.01
CA THR A 307 5.27 18.00 14.21
C THR A 307 4.43 18.19 12.94
N VAL A 308 3.62 17.19 12.56
CA VAL A 308 2.71 17.21 11.41
C VAL A 308 1.36 16.66 11.85
N LEU A 309 0.28 17.33 11.47
CA LEU A 309 -1.09 16.92 11.75
C LEU A 309 -1.82 16.55 10.47
N LEU A 310 -2.57 15.45 10.50
CA LEU A 310 -3.46 14.99 9.44
C LEU A 310 -4.88 14.85 9.98
N LEU A 311 -5.86 15.06 9.09
CA LEU A 311 -7.27 15.03 9.48
C LEU A 311 -8.14 14.50 8.35
N GLY A 312 -8.83 13.39 8.60
CA GLY A 312 -9.87 12.87 7.71
C GLY A 312 -11.17 13.62 7.95
N ARG A 313 -11.64 14.34 6.94
CA ARG A 313 -12.76 15.26 7.05
C ARG A 313 -13.63 15.30 5.81
N ASN A 314 -14.86 15.72 5.99
CA ASN A 314 -15.74 16.17 4.93
C ASN A 314 -16.24 17.59 5.28
N ILE A 315 -15.97 18.54 4.42
CA ILE A 315 -16.47 19.90 4.53
C ILE A 315 -17.40 20.12 3.34
N PRO A 316 -18.72 20.22 3.55
CA PRO A 316 -19.66 20.44 2.45
C PRO A 316 -19.44 21.78 1.78
N ALA A 317 -19.81 21.89 0.50
CA ALA A 317 -19.59 23.10 -0.31
C ALA A 317 -20.17 24.36 0.35
N VAL A 318 -21.31 24.25 1.04
CA VAL A 318 -21.97 25.34 1.77
C VAL A 318 -21.17 25.85 2.97
N ALA A 319 -20.28 25.01 3.54
CA ALA A 319 -19.38 25.38 4.63
C ALA A 319 -17.96 25.72 4.17
N LYS A 320 -17.73 25.82 2.86
CA LYS A 320 -16.43 26.19 2.30
C LYS A 320 -15.98 27.56 2.81
N GLY A 321 -14.75 27.62 3.35
CA GLY A 321 -14.19 28.83 3.95
C GLY A 321 -14.77 29.21 5.32
N ARG A 322 -15.60 28.32 5.91
CA ARG A 322 -16.20 28.48 7.24
C ARG A 322 -15.59 27.54 8.29
N VAL A 323 -14.64 26.71 7.90
CA VAL A 323 -13.97 25.75 8.80
C VAL A 323 -12.51 26.13 8.94
N GLU A 324 -12.06 26.27 10.17
CA GLU A 324 -10.72 26.74 10.51
C GLU A 324 -10.04 25.76 11.48
N LEU A 325 -8.73 25.66 11.34
CA LEU A 325 -7.85 24.97 12.28
C LEU A 325 -7.10 26.03 13.12
N VAL A 326 -7.13 25.87 14.41
CA VAL A 326 -6.33 26.66 15.35
C VAL A 326 -5.40 25.71 16.10
N VAL A 327 -4.11 26.00 16.11
CA VAL A 327 -3.10 25.22 16.84
C VAL A 327 -2.47 26.13 17.90
N ASP A 328 -2.45 25.71 19.16
CA ASP A 328 -1.86 26.37 20.31
C ASP A 328 -2.35 27.82 20.52
N GLY A 329 -3.61 28.07 20.19
CA GLY A 329 -4.19 29.43 20.28
C GLY A 329 -3.66 30.41 19.25
N GLY A 330 -2.91 29.94 18.26
CA GLY A 330 -2.38 30.78 17.17
C GLY A 330 -3.47 31.28 16.20
N ALA A 331 -3.04 31.92 15.12
CA ALA A 331 -3.96 32.43 14.11
C ALA A 331 -4.75 31.29 13.44
N PRO A 332 -6.09 31.46 13.24
CA PRO A 332 -6.90 30.50 12.52
C PRO A 332 -6.39 30.29 11.09
N ARG A 333 -6.39 29.04 10.63
CA ARG A 333 -6.04 28.65 9.26
C ARG A 333 -7.23 27.98 8.61
N PRO A 334 -7.64 28.38 7.40
CA PRO A 334 -8.77 27.74 6.72
C PRO A 334 -8.47 26.25 6.47
N LEU A 335 -9.40 25.37 6.82
CA LEU A 335 -9.40 23.99 6.37
C LEU A 335 -10.04 23.92 4.99
N LEU A 336 -9.31 23.38 4.02
CA LEU A 336 -9.82 23.18 2.67
C LEU A 336 -10.87 22.08 2.65
N HIS A 337 -11.89 22.22 1.80
CA HIS A 337 -12.96 21.24 1.66
C HIS A 337 -12.50 19.95 0.94
N ASP A 338 -11.50 20.06 0.08
CA ASP A 338 -10.81 18.96 -0.59
C ASP A 338 -9.47 18.65 0.09
N GLY A 339 -8.82 17.52 -0.27
CA GLY A 339 -7.54 17.13 0.31
C GLY A 339 -7.64 16.51 1.70
N HIS A 340 -8.69 15.74 1.96
CA HIS A 340 -8.96 15.10 3.27
C HIS A 340 -7.89 14.11 3.75
N ASN A 341 -6.95 13.71 2.90
CA ASN A 341 -5.81 12.85 3.27
C ASN A 341 -4.48 13.60 3.29
N LEU A 342 -4.50 14.93 3.17
CA LEU A 342 -3.30 15.77 3.21
C LEU A 342 -3.06 16.33 4.62
N PRO A 343 -1.79 16.59 4.99
CA PRO A 343 -1.47 17.29 6.22
C PRO A 343 -2.20 18.63 6.33
N VAL A 344 -2.79 18.88 7.49
CA VAL A 344 -3.49 20.14 7.81
C VAL A 344 -2.57 21.15 8.52
N ALA A 345 -1.49 20.66 9.14
CA ALA A 345 -0.40 21.48 9.67
C ALA A 345 0.93 20.73 9.54
N LYS A 346 2.01 21.46 9.24
CA LYS A 346 3.39 20.96 9.17
C LYS A 346 4.33 21.94 9.87
N GLY A 347 5.48 21.45 10.30
CA GLY A 347 6.54 22.28 10.90
C GLY A 347 6.17 22.81 12.29
N LEU A 348 5.33 22.08 13.02
CA LEU A 348 5.08 22.37 14.44
C LEU A 348 6.33 22.01 15.27
N ASN A 349 6.47 22.64 16.44
CA ASN A 349 7.51 22.26 17.38
C ASN A 349 7.26 20.82 17.88
N PRO A 350 8.30 20.02 18.18
CA PRO A 350 8.07 18.74 18.83
C PRO A 350 7.35 18.90 20.16
N GLY A 351 6.32 18.11 20.40
CA GLY A 351 5.58 18.12 21.66
C GLY A 351 4.07 18.02 21.52
N LEU A 352 3.40 18.33 22.63
CA LEU A 352 1.93 18.33 22.74
C LEU A 352 1.37 19.65 22.20
N HIS A 353 0.41 19.56 21.31
CA HIS A 353 -0.29 20.70 20.73
C HIS A 353 -1.77 20.65 21.06
N ARG A 354 -2.34 21.79 21.36
CA ARG A 354 -3.77 21.98 21.47
C ARG A 354 -4.34 22.36 20.12
N VAL A 355 -5.19 21.51 19.59
CA VAL A 355 -5.81 21.65 18.27
C VAL A 355 -7.30 21.96 18.44
N ALA A 356 -7.78 23.00 17.79
CA ALA A 356 -9.20 23.28 17.69
C ALA A 356 -9.65 23.33 16.23
N ILE A 357 -10.76 22.67 15.95
CA ILE A 357 -11.49 22.77 14.68
C ILE A 357 -12.70 23.65 14.96
N VAL A 358 -12.72 24.81 14.34
CA VAL A 358 -13.74 25.82 14.51
C VAL A 358 -14.61 25.89 13.26
N VAL A 359 -15.90 25.73 13.41
CA VAL A 359 -16.88 25.89 12.33
C VAL A 359 -17.63 27.20 12.58
N GLN A 360 -17.50 28.13 11.65
CA GLN A 360 -18.29 29.36 11.64
C GLN A 360 -19.71 29.04 11.15
N PRO A 361 -20.75 29.77 11.58
CA PRO A 361 -22.11 29.56 11.09
C PRO A 361 -22.21 29.63 9.56
N PHE A 362 -23.00 28.74 8.99
CA PHE A 362 -23.28 28.67 7.54
C PHE A 362 -24.72 28.28 7.29
N GLU A 363 -25.21 28.42 6.07
CA GLU A 363 -26.59 28.07 5.69
C GLU A 363 -26.64 26.64 5.13
N GLY A 364 -27.73 25.92 5.42
CA GLY A 364 -28.01 24.58 4.90
C GLY A 364 -28.14 23.51 5.97
N ALA A 365 -28.52 22.32 5.53
CA ALA A 365 -28.71 21.15 6.38
C ALA A 365 -27.51 20.21 6.45
N ASP A 366 -26.51 20.43 5.60
CA ASP A 366 -25.30 19.61 5.55
C ASP A 366 -24.47 19.80 6.82
N LYS A 367 -23.56 18.86 7.07
CA LYS A 367 -22.73 18.85 8.26
C LYS A 367 -21.25 18.74 7.90
N VAL A 368 -20.43 19.48 8.64
CA VAL A 368 -18.98 19.26 8.67
C VAL A 368 -18.72 17.97 9.45
N GLN A 369 -17.86 17.10 8.91
CA GLN A 369 -17.57 15.80 9.50
C GLN A 369 -16.07 15.61 9.69
N ILE A 370 -15.69 15.02 10.83
CA ILE A 370 -14.33 14.53 11.13
C ILE A 370 -14.40 13.03 11.37
N TRP A 371 -13.65 12.27 10.59
CA TRP A 371 -13.67 10.80 10.63
C TRP A 371 -12.52 10.21 11.43
N TRP A 372 -11.35 10.83 11.33
CA TRP A 372 -10.12 10.42 12.02
C TRP A 372 -9.15 11.60 12.11
N GLY A 373 -8.20 11.49 13.01
CA GLY A 373 -7.07 12.38 13.09
C GLY A 373 -5.78 11.60 13.23
N GLY A 374 -4.66 12.25 13.00
CA GLY A 374 -3.36 11.64 13.15
C GLY A 374 -2.26 12.68 13.23
N ALA A 375 -1.12 12.25 13.74
CA ALA A 375 0.08 13.05 13.83
C ALA A 375 1.30 12.21 13.45
N ALA A 376 2.32 12.90 12.92
CA ALA A 376 3.61 12.35 12.59
C ALA A 376 4.72 13.20 13.20
N GLY A 377 5.96 12.67 13.24
CA GLY A 377 7.08 13.34 13.87
C GLY A 377 6.99 13.35 15.40
N LEU A 378 6.66 12.18 15.97
CA LEU A 378 6.52 11.94 17.41
C LEU A 378 7.88 11.82 18.10
#